data_7819641d5c45d1dc29112d147b6964bf
#
_entry.id   7819641d5c45d1dc29112d147b6964bf
#
_cell.length_a   1.000
_cell.length_b   1.000
_cell.length_c   1.000
_cell.angle_alpha   90.00
_cell.angle_beta   90.00
_cell.angle_gamma   90.00
#
_symmetry.space_group_name_H-M   'P 1'
#
loop_
_entity.id
_entity.type
_entity.pdbx_description
1 polymer ?
#
loop_
_entity_poly.entity_id
_entity_poly.type
_entity_poly.pdbx_seq_one_letter_code
_entity_poly.pdbx_strand_id
1 'polypeptide(L)'
;MDIDADKLYWIYKKLFTIRFFEERIKKIAVEKSVPGYLHTCIGSEAICVGVMSALDSDDWISSTYRNHGHSIAKNCELKEITSEIYGRRTGICKGRGGSMHISDFDKGMLGSFGIVAAGPPVVLGAALQEKINGGTKMSATFIGDGAIHNGAFHEAAGLAKLWDVPMLFVCENNAYAEATATDWHLNTKELKDISKAYDMISYQGDGNNVFEVSQITRDAIIESKAKSTPIFLEFKNYRFSGQYEGDTQLYQPCLLYTSPSPRDS
;
A
#
# COMPACT_ATOMS: atom_id res chain seq x y z
N MET A 1 -7.33 -18.45 -13.13
CA MET A 1 -8.18 -17.53 -12.34
C MET A 1 -9.39 -17.18 -13.19
N ASP A 2 -10.57 -17.63 -12.79
CA ASP A 2 -11.82 -17.16 -13.42
C ASP A 2 -12.17 -15.79 -12.79
N ILE A 3 -11.79 -14.73 -13.49
CA ILE A 3 -12.19 -13.37 -13.14
C ILE A 3 -13.34 -13.03 -14.07
N ASP A 4 -14.50 -12.71 -13.51
CA ASP A 4 -15.65 -12.27 -14.29
C ASP A 4 -15.39 -10.92 -14.99
N ALA A 5 -16.20 -10.60 -15.99
CA ALA A 5 -16.03 -9.41 -16.80
C ALA A 5 -16.16 -8.11 -15.99
N ASP A 6 -17.02 -8.09 -14.97
CA ASP A 6 -17.27 -6.91 -14.14
C ASP A 6 -16.05 -6.62 -13.25
N LYS A 7 -15.44 -7.67 -12.68
CA LYS A 7 -14.21 -7.57 -11.89
C LYS A 7 -13.03 -7.12 -12.77
N LEU A 8 -12.93 -7.69 -13.98
CA LEU A 8 -11.90 -7.28 -14.93
C LEU A 8 -12.03 -5.81 -15.31
N TYR A 9 -13.26 -5.37 -15.60
CA TYR A 9 -13.54 -3.96 -15.89
C TYR A 9 -13.22 -3.05 -14.69
N TRP A 10 -13.55 -3.49 -13.47
CA TRP A 10 -13.23 -2.75 -12.25
C TRP A 10 -11.71 -2.58 -12.08
N ILE A 11 -10.93 -3.66 -12.24
CA ILE A 11 -9.46 -3.64 -12.18
C ILE A 11 -8.91 -2.65 -13.20
N TYR A 12 -9.31 -2.78 -14.47
CA TYR A 12 -8.89 -1.90 -15.54
C TYR A 12 -9.19 -0.42 -15.21
N LYS A 13 -10.44 -0.15 -14.83
CA LYS A 13 -10.88 1.21 -14.49
C LYS A 13 -10.07 1.79 -13.34
N LYS A 14 -9.79 1.01 -12.29
CA LYS A 14 -9.03 1.47 -11.13
C LYS A 14 -7.57 1.78 -11.47
N LEU A 15 -6.91 0.91 -12.24
CA LEU A 15 -5.53 1.14 -12.70
C LEU A 15 -5.39 2.47 -13.45
N PHE A 16 -6.27 2.70 -14.43
CA PHE A 16 -6.27 3.95 -15.19
C PHE A 16 -6.65 5.15 -14.34
N THR A 17 -7.65 5.01 -13.45
CA THR A 17 -8.05 6.11 -12.57
C THR A 17 -6.90 6.54 -11.68
N ILE A 18 -6.17 5.60 -11.08
CA ILE A 18 -5.01 5.91 -10.22
C ILE A 18 -3.92 6.59 -11.05
N ARG A 19 -3.54 6.02 -12.22
CA ARG A 19 -2.49 6.60 -13.06
C ARG A 19 -2.82 8.03 -13.48
N PHE A 20 -4.01 8.30 -14.01
CA PHE A 20 -4.40 9.64 -14.44
C PHE A 20 -4.50 10.63 -13.27
N PHE A 21 -4.98 10.17 -12.12
CA PHE A 21 -5.02 10.97 -10.91
C PHE A 21 -3.60 11.39 -10.49
N GLU A 22 -2.68 10.45 -10.41
CA GLU A 22 -1.30 10.70 -9.99
C GLU A 22 -0.52 11.57 -10.99
N GLU A 23 -0.73 11.36 -12.28
CA GLU A 23 -0.16 12.25 -13.31
C GLU A 23 -0.68 13.69 -13.18
N ARG A 24 -1.93 13.88 -12.76
CA ARG A 24 -2.48 15.20 -12.45
C ARG A 24 -1.88 15.77 -11.16
N ILE A 25 -1.69 14.94 -10.14
CA ILE A 25 -1.03 15.34 -8.88
C ILE A 25 0.41 15.80 -9.13
N LYS A 26 1.16 15.13 -9.99
CA LYS A 26 2.51 15.59 -10.40
C LYS A 26 2.48 17.00 -10.98
N LYS A 27 1.54 17.30 -11.87
CA LYS A 27 1.40 18.64 -12.47
C LYS A 27 1.07 19.68 -11.40
N ILE A 28 0.16 19.36 -10.48
CA ILE A 28 -0.22 20.24 -9.36
C ILE A 28 0.97 20.52 -8.43
N ALA A 29 1.82 19.51 -8.20
CA ALA A 29 3.03 19.68 -7.40
C ALA A 29 4.01 20.69 -8.03
N VAL A 30 4.23 20.57 -9.34
CA VAL A 30 5.07 21.52 -10.11
C VAL A 30 4.52 22.95 -10.05
N GLU A 31 3.20 23.10 -10.15
CA GLU A 31 2.49 24.38 -10.03
C GLU A 31 2.56 24.96 -8.61
N LYS A 32 3.00 24.19 -7.61
CA LYS A 32 3.01 24.56 -6.18
C LYS A 32 1.64 25.03 -5.68
N SER A 33 0.58 24.45 -6.23
CA SER A 33 -0.81 24.86 -5.96
C SER A 33 -1.36 24.27 -4.67
N VAL A 34 -0.65 23.35 -4.03
CA VAL A 34 -1.07 22.64 -2.81
C VAL A 34 0.00 22.69 -1.74
N PRO A 35 -0.37 22.68 -0.45
CA PRO A 35 0.59 22.67 0.63
C PRO A 35 1.18 21.27 0.86
N GLY A 36 2.40 21.21 1.38
CA GLY A 36 3.06 19.99 1.84
C GLY A 36 3.72 19.19 0.73
N TYR A 37 4.17 18.00 1.10
CA TYR A 37 4.84 17.06 0.19
C TYR A 37 3.82 16.10 -0.43
N LEU A 38 3.97 15.87 -1.73
CA LEU A 38 3.14 14.93 -2.48
C LEU A 38 3.97 13.69 -2.85
N HIS A 39 3.44 12.52 -2.52
CA HIS A 39 4.09 11.23 -2.76
C HIS A 39 3.20 10.42 -3.70
N THR A 40 3.51 10.44 -5.00
CA THR A 40 2.74 9.69 -5.98
C THR A 40 3.03 8.19 -5.93
N CYS A 41 2.02 7.36 -6.16
CA CYS A 41 2.17 5.89 -6.19
C CYS A 41 2.41 5.35 -7.61
N ILE A 42 2.91 6.19 -8.53
CA ILE A 42 3.21 5.77 -9.90
C ILE A 42 4.23 4.63 -9.90
N GLY A 43 3.81 3.47 -10.41
CA GLY A 43 4.57 2.22 -10.37
C GLY A 43 4.08 1.21 -9.33
N SER A 44 3.17 1.60 -8.41
CA SER A 44 2.56 0.70 -7.42
C SER A 44 1.08 0.42 -7.69
N GLU A 45 0.51 0.88 -8.81
CA GLU A 45 -0.93 0.77 -9.10
C GLU A 45 -1.42 -0.67 -9.06
N ALA A 46 -0.60 -1.61 -9.57
CA ALA A 46 -0.97 -3.01 -9.62
C ALA A 46 -1.05 -3.63 -8.21
N ILE A 47 -0.19 -3.22 -7.27
CA ILE A 47 -0.28 -3.64 -5.87
C ILE A 47 -1.55 -3.06 -5.24
N CYS A 48 -1.78 -1.75 -5.38
CA CYS A 48 -2.97 -1.09 -4.84
C CYS A 48 -4.26 -1.80 -5.29
N VAL A 49 -4.40 -2.03 -6.61
CA VAL A 49 -5.60 -2.59 -7.19
C VAL A 49 -5.70 -4.11 -6.96
N GLY A 50 -4.59 -4.81 -7.08
CA GLY A 50 -4.53 -6.27 -6.90
C GLY A 50 -4.94 -6.69 -5.50
N VAL A 51 -4.37 -6.06 -4.46
CA VAL A 51 -4.74 -6.33 -3.06
C VAL A 51 -6.20 -5.98 -2.82
N MET A 52 -6.66 -4.77 -3.21
CA MET A 52 -8.06 -4.38 -3.01
C MET A 52 -9.04 -5.23 -3.80
N SER A 53 -8.61 -5.85 -4.90
CA SER A 53 -9.46 -6.78 -5.65
C SER A 53 -9.73 -8.08 -4.92
N ALA A 54 -8.90 -8.45 -3.96
CA ALA A 54 -9.02 -9.66 -3.15
C ALA A 54 -9.72 -9.41 -1.80
N LEU A 55 -9.68 -8.18 -1.30
CA LEU A 55 -10.35 -7.75 -0.08
C LEU A 55 -11.84 -7.44 -0.32
N ASP A 56 -12.64 -7.62 0.71
CA ASP A 56 -14.02 -7.17 0.74
C ASP A 56 -14.09 -5.64 0.96
N SER A 57 -15.22 -5.04 0.57
CA SER A 57 -15.38 -3.58 0.62
C SER A 57 -15.28 -2.99 2.02
N ASP A 58 -15.62 -3.75 3.04
CA ASP A 58 -15.65 -3.37 4.46
C ASP A 58 -14.45 -3.90 5.27
N ASP A 59 -13.51 -4.62 4.62
CA ASP A 59 -12.25 -5.03 5.25
C ASP A 59 -11.42 -3.79 5.65
N TRP A 60 -10.64 -3.94 6.72
CA TRP A 60 -9.84 -2.86 7.27
C TRP A 60 -8.47 -2.73 6.58
N ILE A 61 -8.10 -1.52 6.24
CA ILE A 61 -6.74 -1.24 5.74
C ILE A 61 -6.11 -0.04 6.44
N SER A 62 -4.78 -0.06 6.52
CA SER A 62 -3.96 1.14 6.69
C SER A 62 -2.97 1.28 5.56
N SER A 63 -2.61 2.51 5.25
CA SER A 63 -1.67 2.83 4.18
C SER A 63 -0.51 3.68 4.68
N THR A 64 0.48 3.86 3.83
CA THR A 64 1.60 4.77 4.01
C THR A 64 1.21 6.19 3.57
N TYR A 65 2.14 7.13 3.65
CA TYR A 65 2.01 8.47 3.06
C TYR A 65 1.82 8.46 1.53
N ARG A 66 2.07 7.32 0.85
CA ARG A 66 1.87 7.08 -0.60
C ARG A 66 0.52 6.40 -0.86
N ASN A 67 -0.53 6.95 -0.28
CA ASN A 67 -1.81 6.27 -0.11
C ASN A 67 -2.83 6.49 -1.23
N HIS A 68 -2.62 7.39 -2.17
CA HIS A 68 -3.66 7.78 -3.14
C HIS A 68 -4.23 6.57 -3.89
N GLY A 69 -3.34 5.67 -4.36
CA GLY A 69 -3.75 4.46 -5.04
C GLY A 69 -4.60 3.54 -4.16
N HIS A 70 -4.20 3.35 -2.89
CA HIS A 70 -4.96 2.54 -1.93
C HIS A 70 -6.34 3.15 -1.65
N SER A 71 -6.39 4.47 -1.40
CA SER A 71 -7.64 5.18 -1.15
C SER A 71 -8.61 5.09 -2.35
N ILE A 72 -8.10 5.29 -3.57
CA ILE A 72 -8.89 5.18 -4.81
C ILE A 72 -9.36 3.74 -5.04
N ALA A 73 -8.50 2.75 -4.82
CA ALA A 73 -8.86 1.34 -4.95
C ALA A 73 -9.89 0.92 -3.88
N LYS A 74 -9.81 1.50 -2.67
CA LYS A 74 -10.79 1.30 -1.57
C LYS A 74 -12.11 2.06 -1.77
N ASN A 75 -12.29 2.69 -2.93
CA ASN A 75 -13.49 3.47 -3.31
C ASN A 75 -13.72 4.75 -2.49
N CYS A 76 -12.68 5.35 -1.93
CA CYS A 76 -12.78 6.73 -1.44
C CYS A 76 -13.07 7.67 -2.61
N GLU A 77 -13.87 8.71 -2.37
CA GLU A 77 -14.33 9.60 -3.43
C GLU A 77 -13.22 10.52 -3.95
N LEU A 78 -12.94 10.48 -5.25
CA LEU A 78 -11.89 11.29 -5.89
C LEU A 78 -12.00 12.78 -5.58
N LYS A 79 -13.24 13.30 -5.56
CA LYS A 79 -13.50 14.71 -5.26
C LYS A 79 -13.09 15.05 -3.83
N GLU A 80 -13.35 14.17 -2.89
CA GLU A 80 -13.02 14.37 -1.48
C GLU A 80 -11.53 14.21 -1.23
N ILE A 81 -10.87 13.21 -1.86
CA ILE A 81 -9.40 13.06 -1.85
C ILE A 81 -8.75 14.33 -2.41
N THR A 82 -9.19 14.79 -3.58
CA THR A 82 -8.66 16.02 -4.20
C THR A 82 -8.85 17.23 -3.30
N SER A 83 -10.06 17.39 -2.74
CA SER A 83 -10.35 18.49 -1.81
C SER A 83 -9.47 18.47 -0.58
N GLU A 84 -9.14 17.26 -0.07
CA GLU A 84 -8.24 17.08 1.07
C GLU A 84 -6.81 17.51 0.74
N ILE A 85 -6.31 17.12 -0.43
CA ILE A 85 -4.97 17.52 -0.91
C ILE A 85 -4.86 19.04 -1.00
N TYR A 86 -5.94 19.73 -1.41
CA TYR A 86 -6.02 21.20 -1.42
C TYR A 86 -6.29 21.83 -0.06
N GLY A 87 -6.35 21.05 1.03
CA GLY A 87 -6.65 21.55 2.38
C GLY A 87 -8.06 22.15 2.51
N ARG A 88 -9.02 21.67 1.71
CA ARG A 88 -10.38 22.20 1.72
C ARG A 88 -11.25 21.50 2.75
N ARG A 89 -12.18 22.25 3.32
CA ARG A 89 -13.15 21.75 4.29
C ARG A 89 -14.08 20.65 3.74
N THR A 90 -14.21 20.57 2.43
CA THR A 90 -14.93 19.51 1.70
C THR A 90 -14.09 18.26 1.45
N GLY A 91 -12.85 18.23 1.94
CA GLY A 91 -12.00 17.06 1.88
C GLY A 91 -12.45 15.95 2.84
N ILE A 92 -12.03 14.72 2.54
CA ILE A 92 -12.40 13.50 3.26
C ILE A 92 -12.07 13.57 4.77
N CYS A 93 -10.96 14.26 5.12
CA CYS A 93 -10.55 14.57 6.50
C CYS A 93 -10.79 16.05 6.85
N LYS A 94 -11.69 16.74 6.15
CA LYS A 94 -12.06 18.15 6.34
C LYS A 94 -10.88 19.12 6.17
N GLY A 95 -9.92 18.77 5.31
CA GLY A 95 -8.73 19.55 5.01
C GLY A 95 -7.63 19.50 6.07
N ARG A 96 -7.68 18.56 7.01
CA ARG A 96 -6.72 18.44 8.13
C ARG A 96 -5.61 17.44 7.88
N GLY A 97 -5.85 16.43 7.04
CA GLY A 97 -4.91 15.34 6.75
C GLY A 97 -3.95 15.68 5.61
N GLY A 98 -4.41 16.41 4.61
CA GLY A 98 -3.68 16.64 3.38
C GLY A 98 -3.43 15.34 2.62
N SER A 99 -2.41 15.33 1.74
CA SER A 99 -2.07 14.18 0.90
C SER A 99 -1.69 12.93 1.70
N MET A 100 -1.00 13.07 2.82
CA MET A 100 -0.36 11.95 3.53
C MET A 100 -1.24 11.28 4.60
N HIS A 101 -2.38 11.85 4.97
CA HIS A 101 -3.18 11.40 6.11
C HIS A 101 -4.66 11.26 5.76
N ILE A 102 -4.93 10.49 4.67
CA ILE A 102 -6.30 10.18 4.25
C ILE A 102 -6.86 9.07 5.13
N SER A 103 -8.10 9.25 5.59
CA SER A 103 -8.84 8.27 6.38
C SER A 103 -10.31 8.31 5.99
N ASP A 104 -10.93 7.14 5.87
CA ASP A 104 -12.36 6.96 5.56
C ASP A 104 -12.85 5.67 6.22
N PHE A 105 -13.32 5.78 7.45
CA PHE A 105 -13.77 4.63 8.24
C PHE A 105 -14.95 3.92 7.61
N ASP A 106 -15.83 4.65 6.91
CA ASP A 106 -17.00 4.06 6.24
C ASP A 106 -16.60 3.14 5.08
N LYS A 107 -15.39 3.36 4.54
CA LYS A 107 -14.79 2.51 3.51
C LYS A 107 -13.77 1.51 4.05
N GLY A 108 -13.61 1.39 5.37
CA GLY A 108 -12.60 0.54 5.99
C GLY A 108 -11.17 1.08 5.87
N MET A 109 -10.97 2.34 5.47
CA MET A 109 -9.66 2.99 5.43
C MET A 109 -9.37 3.62 6.80
N LEU A 110 -8.67 2.90 7.68
CA LEU A 110 -8.34 3.35 9.04
C LEU A 110 -7.45 4.60 9.04
N GLY A 111 -6.60 4.72 8.04
CA GLY A 111 -5.77 5.89 7.84
C GLY A 111 -4.53 5.62 7.02
N SER A 112 -3.93 6.71 6.55
CA SER A 112 -2.59 6.73 5.99
C SER A 112 -1.65 7.51 6.90
N PHE A 113 -0.41 7.06 6.99
CA PHE A 113 0.52 7.53 8.01
C PHE A 113 1.79 8.09 7.39
N GLY A 114 2.13 9.34 7.77
CA GLY A 114 3.42 9.95 7.46
C GLY A 114 4.57 9.35 8.28
N ILE A 115 4.25 8.82 9.47
CA ILE A 115 5.22 8.11 10.31
C ILE A 115 5.41 6.70 9.78
N VAL A 116 6.65 6.36 9.46
CA VAL A 116 7.03 5.04 8.92
C VAL A 116 6.66 3.94 9.91
N ALA A 117 6.00 2.89 9.42
CA ALA A 117 5.51 1.74 10.20
C ALA A 117 4.47 2.07 11.30
N ALA A 118 3.80 3.22 11.27
CA ALA A 118 2.71 3.49 12.21
C ALA A 118 1.42 2.70 11.89
N GLY A 119 1.26 2.25 10.65
CA GLY A 119 0.08 1.47 10.21
C GLY A 119 -0.06 0.10 10.87
N PRO A 120 1.00 -0.74 10.94
CA PRO A 120 0.93 -2.08 11.50
C PRO A 120 0.27 -2.18 12.88
N PRO A 121 0.65 -1.42 13.92
CA PRO A 121 -0.02 -1.52 15.22
C PRO A 121 -1.48 -1.05 15.20
N VAL A 122 -1.83 -0.09 14.34
CA VAL A 122 -3.22 0.37 14.19
C VAL A 122 -4.09 -0.74 13.59
N VAL A 123 -3.62 -1.37 12.51
CA VAL A 123 -4.35 -2.48 11.87
C VAL A 123 -4.41 -3.71 12.77
N LEU A 124 -3.33 -3.99 13.52
CA LEU A 124 -3.35 -5.07 14.51
C LEU A 124 -4.47 -4.88 15.53
N GLY A 125 -4.70 -3.64 15.99
CA GLY A 125 -5.81 -3.33 16.88
C GLY A 125 -7.18 -3.63 16.27
N ALA A 126 -7.40 -3.27 15.01
CA ALA A 126 -8.64 -3.58 14.28
C ALA A 126 -8.80 -5.10 14.05
N ALA A 127 -7.74 -5.79 13.64
CA ALA A 127 -7.75 -7.24 13.43
C ALA A 127 -8.00 -8.01 14.75
N LEU A 128 -7.41 -7.57 15.85
CA LEU A 128 -7.64 -8.15 17.17
C LEU A 128 -9.08 -7.95 17.62
N GLN A 129 -9.65 -6.77 17.38
CA GLN A 129 -11.06 -6.48 17.68
C GLN A 129 -11.99 -7.42 16.89
N GLU A 130 -11.74 -7.64 15.57
CA GLU A 130 -12.49 -8.60 14.77
C GLU A 130 -12.39 -10.01 15.37
N LYS A 131 -11.19 -10.45 15.72
CA LYS A 131 -10.97 -11.76 16.33
C LYS A 131 -11.74 -11.92 17.64
N ILE A 132 -11.66 -10.95 18.55
CA ILE A 132 -12.33 -11.01 19.86
C ILE A 132 -13.86 -11.06 19.72
N ASN A 133 -14.40 -10.31 18.77
CA ASN A 133 -15.85 -10.21 18.56
C ASN A 133 -16.41 -11.29 17.62
N GLY A 134 -15.59 -12.22 17.14
CA GLY A 134 -16.00 -13.23 16.18
C GLY A 134 -16.39 -12.65 14.81
N GLY A 135 -15.84 -11.50 14.45
CA GLY A 135 -16.02 -10.87 13.15
C GLY A 135 -15.31 -11.62 12.03
N THR A 136 -15.62 -11.26 10.80
CA THR A 136 -15.10 -11.95 9.60
C THR A 136 -14.24 -11.05 8.71
N LYS A 137 -14.15 -9.76 9.02
CA LYS A 137 -13.38 -8.81 8.23
C LYS A 137 -11.89 -9.14 8.25
N MET A 138 -11.27 -9.05 7.09
CA MET A 138 -9.84 -9.09 6.98
C MET A 138 -9.23 -7.73 7.30
N SER A 139 -7.99 -7.73 7.74
CA SER A 139 -7.25 -6.51 8.02
C SER A 139 -5.92 -6.56 7.29
N ALA A 140 -5.55 -5.49 6.57
CA ALA A 140 -4.31 -5.42 5.83
C ALA A 140 -3.59 -4.09 6.10
N THR A 141 -2.29 -4.14 6.33
CA THR A 141 -1.43 -2.96 6.49
C THR A 141 -0.42 -2.89 5.36
N PHE A 142 -0.32 -1.73 4.71
CA PHE A 142 0.70 -1.48 3.69
C PHE A 142 1.93 -0.83 4.32
N ILE A 143 3.10 -1.33 3.96
CA ILE A 143 4.39 -0.83 4.40
C ILE A 143 5.36 -0.79 3.21
N GLY A 144 6.35 0.10 3.25
CA GLY A 144 7.48 0.07 2.31
C GLY A 144 8.61 -0.82 2.83
N ASP A 145 9.55 -1.14 1.94
CA ASP A 145 10.77 -1.91 2.25
C ASP A 145 11.59 -1.31 3.39
N GLY A 146 11.71 0.01 3.47
CA GLY A 146 12.40 0.68 4.58
C GLY A 146 11.68 0.60 5.93
N ALA A 147 10.36 0.33 5.94
CA ALA A 147 9.57 0.27 7.16
C ALA A 147 9.84 -0.97 8.02
N ILE A 148 10.38 -2.02 7.42
CA ILE A 148 10.65 -3.30 8.12
C ILE A 148 11.71 -3.20 9.21
N HIS A 149 12.51 -2.14 9.21
CA HIS A 149 13.53 -1.89 10.26
C HIS A 149 12.98 -1.08 11.44
N ASN A 150 11.74 -0.60 11.34
CA ASN A 150 11.14 0.17 12.41
C ASN A 150 10.60 -0.74 13.52
N GLY A 151 10.89 -0.39 14.78
CA GLY A 151 10.45 -1.16 15.96
C GLY A 151 8.95 -1.43 15.98
N ALA A 152 8.11 -0.47 15.54
CA ALA A 152 6.66 -0.64 15.52
C ALA A 152 6.20 -1.79 14.59
N PHE A 153 6.90 -2.03 13.47
CA PHE A 153 6.65 -3.21 12.64
C PHE A 153 6.95 -4.49 13.43
N HIS A 154 8.12 -4.55 14.05
CA HIS A 154 8.56 -5.74 14.81
C HIS A 154 7.63 -6.07 15.97
N GLU A 155 7.20 -5.05 16.72
CA GLU A 155 6.26 -5.20 17.82
C GLU A 155 4.89 -5.70 17.32
N ALA A 156 4.36 -5.09 16.26
CA ALA A 156 3.09 -5.51 15.66
C ALA A 156 3.15 -6.93 15.10
N ALA A 157 4.24 -7.29 14.41
CA ALA A 157 4.43 -8.64 13.86
C ALA A 157 4.52 -9.70 14.97
N GLY A 158 5.30 -9.41 16.03
CA GLY A 158 5.42 -10.30 17.19
C GLY A 158 4.09 -10.50 17.91
N LEU A 159 3.33 -9.42 18.17
CA LEU A 159 2.03 -9.50 18.84
C LEU A 159 0.97 -10.17 17.94
N ALA A 160 0.96 -9.88 16.64
CA ALA A 160 0.02 -10.52 15.71
C ALA A 160 0.19 -12.04 15.71
N LYS A 161 1.45 -12.51 15.71
CA LYS A 161 1.74 -13.95 15.77
C LYS A 161 1.43 -14.54 17.15
N LEU A 162 1.84 -13.86 18.23
CA LEU A 162 1.61 -14.32 19.60
C LEU A 162 0.12 -14.52 19.93
N TRP A 163 -0.71 -13.65 19.34
CA TRP A 163 -2.16 -13.67 19.56
C TRP A 163 -2.92 -14.39 18.43
N ASP A 164 -2.22 -15.01 17.48
CA ASP A 164 -2.80 -15.70 16.32
C ASP A 164 -3.86 -14.83 15.60
N VAL A 165 -3.52 -13.58 15.30
CA VAL A 165 -4.44 -12.62 14.69
C VAL A 165 -4.39 -12.73 13.17
N PRO A 166 -5.51 -13.06 12.49
CA PRO A 166 -5.56 -13.06 11.02
C PRO A 166 -5.41 -11.64 10.49
N MET A 167 -4.29 -11.35 9.85
CA MET A 167 -4.05 -10.08 9.17
C MET A 167 -2.95 -10.22 8.10
N LEU A 168 -2.90 -9.25 7.19
CA LEU A 168 -1.87 -9.18 6.15
C LEU A 168 -0.92 -8.01 6.40
N PHE A 169 0.37 -8.28 6.35
CA PHE A 169 1.42 -7.29 6.19
C PHE A 169 1.80 -7.25 4.70
N VAL A 170 1.45 -6.19 4.00
CA VAL A 170 1.71 -6.04 2.57
C VAL A 170 2.89 -5.10 2.38
N CYS A 171 4.02 -5.65 1.98
CA CYS A 171 5.24 -4.89 1.72
C CYS A 171 5.35 -4.52 0.24
N GLU A 172 5.33 -3.22 -0.05
CA GLU A 172 5.63 -2.64 -1.35
C GLU A 172 7.15 -2.45 -1.46
N ASN A 173 7.84 -3.47 -1.97
CA ASN A 173 9.28 -3.42 -2.17
C ASN A 173 9.60 -2.72 -3.48
N ASN A 174 9.82 -1.40 -3.41
CA ASN A 174 10.16 -0.58 -4.56
C ASN A 174 11.67 -0.33 -4.71
N ALA A 175 12.49 -1.11 -4.02
CA ALA A 175 13.94 -1.09 -4.00
C ALA A 175 14.60 0.13 -3.35
N TYR A 176 13.83 1.07 -2.79
CA TYR A 176 14.40 2.29 -2.19
C TYR A 176 13.63 2.76 -0.95
N ALA A 177 14.32 2.78 0.18
CA ALA A 177 13.89 3.50 1.38
C ALA A 177 14.35 4.97 1.24
N GLU A 178 13.47 5.85 0.75
CA GLU A 178 13.82 7.20 0.31
C GLU A 178 14.92 7.17 -0.75
N ALA A 179 16.15 7.56 -0.42
CA ALA A 179 17.33 7.54 -1.29
C ALA A 179 18.24 6.33 -1.05
N THR A 180 17.93 5.48 -0.06
CA THR A 180 18.77 4.33 0.29
C THR A 180 18.27 3.07 -0.43
N ALA A 181 19.12 2.52 -1.31
CA ALA A 181 18.79 1.30 -2.02
C ALA A 181 18.64 0.12 -1.06
N THR A 182 17.73 -0.80 -1.37
CA THR A 182 17.43 -1.98 -0.56
C THR A 182 18.68 -2.83 -0.27
N ASP A 183 19.60 -2.96 -1.23
CA ASP A 183 20.85 -3.71 -1.07
C ASP A 183 21.80 -3.11 -0.01
N TRP A 184 21.59 -1.84 0.37
CA TRP A 184 22.40 -1.17 1.37
C TRP A 184 21.87 -1.32 2.79
N HIS A 185 20.56 -1.50 2.96
CA HIS A 185 19.96 -1.55 4.28
C HIS A 185 19.43 -2.94 4.68
N LEU A 186 19.43 -3.91 3.75
CA LEU A 186 18.98 -5.27 4.03
C LEU A 186 20.16 -6.25 4.15
N ASN A 187 20.11 -7.07 5.19
CA ASN A 187 21.04 -8.18 5.39
C ASN A 187 20.54 -9.49 4.78
N THR A 188 19.31 -9.51 4.26
CA THR A 188 18.69 -10.70 3.65
C THR A 188 18.55 -10.47 2.14
N LYS A 189 18.64 -11.56 1.35
CA LYS A 189 18.43 -11.50 -0.09
C LYS A 189 16.97 -11.20 -0.48
N GLU A 190 16.05 -11.62 0.37
CA GLU A 190 14.60 -11.51 0.17
C GLU A 190 13.97 -10.87 1.40
N LEU A 191 13.21 -9.82 1.21
CA LEU A 191 12.52 -9.12 2.30
C LEU A 191 11.54 -10.02 3.05
N LYS A 192 10.85 -10.91 2.32
CA LYS A 192 9.93 -11.87 2.93
C LYS A 192 10.59 -12.74 4.02
N ASP A 193 11.90 -12.88 4.00
CA ASP A 193 12.63 -13.68 5.00
C ASP A 193 12.55 -13.09 6.42
N ILE A 194 12.20 -11.79 6.55
CA ILE A 194 11.93 -11.18 7.85
C ILE A 194 10.79 -11.90 8.60
N SER A 195 9.84 -12.47 7.86
CA SER A 195 8.72 -13.22 8.42
C SER A 195 9.16 -14.45 9.24
N LYS A 196 10.31 -15.03 8.89
CA LYS A 196 10.89 -16.20 9.59
C LYS A 196 11.22 -15.89 11.04
N ALA A 197 11.56 -14.63 11.36
CA ALA A 197 11.84 -14.23 12.75
C ALA A 197 10.60 -14.35 13.66
N TYR A 198 9.40 -14.39 13.08
CA TYR A 198 8.12 -14.49 13.78
C TYR A 198 7.36 -15.78 13.47
N ASP A 199 8.00 -16.74 12.79
CA ASP A 199 7.30 -17.94 12.30
C ASP A 199 6.00 -17.61 11.53
N MET A 200 6.03 -16.56 10.74
CA MET A 200 4.92 -16.17 9.87
C MET A 200 5.07 -16.79 8.48
N ILE A 201 3.94 -17.19 7.91
CA ILE A 201 3.84 -17.56 6.50
C ILE A 201 4.12 -16.32 5.65
N SER A 202 4.83 -16.49 4.53
CA SER A 202 5.10 -15.40 3.61
C SER A 202 4.97 -15.81 2.15
N TYR A 203 4.53 -14.86 1.34
CA TYR A 203 4.47 -14.96 -0.12
C TYR A 203 5.22 -13.82 -0.77
N GLN A 204 5.65 -14.03 -2.00
CA GLN A 204 6.31 -13.02 -2.82
C GLN A 204 5.77 -13.08 -4.24
N GLY A 205 5.62 -11.93 -4.89
CA GLY A 205 5.16 -11.84 -6.27
C GLY A 205 5.64 -10.58 -6.99
N ASP A 206 5.38 -10.55 -8.30
CA ASP A 206 5.61 -9.38 -9.13
C ASP A 206 4.53 -8.31 -8.85
N GLY A 207 4.93 -7.23 -8.18
CA GLY A 207 4.07 -6.09 -7.86
C GLY A 207 3.63 -5.27 -9.08
N ASN A 208 4.13 -5.55 -10.29
CA ASN A 208 3.66 -4.93 -11.53
C ASN A 208 2.56 -5.74 -12.20
N ASN A 209 2.33 -6.98 -11.77
CA ASN A 209 1.30 -7.86 -12.31
C ASN A 209 0.07 -7.89 -11.39
N VAL A 210 -0.95 -7.11 -11.73
CA VAL A 210 -2.18 -6.98 -10.92
C VAL A 210 -2.88 -8.32 -10.67
N PHE A 211 -2.81 -9.26 -11.61
CA PHE A 211 -3.46 -10.57 -11.49
C PHE A 211 -2.70 -11.48 -10.53
N GLU A 212 -1.37 -11.45 -10.58
CA GLU A 212 -0.53 -12.18 -9.64
C GLU A 212 -0.70 -11.65 -8.21
N VAL A 213 -0.66 -10.32 -8.04
CA VAL A 213 -0.94 -9.66 -6.75
C VAL A 213 -2.30 -10.08 -6.21
N SER A 214 -3.35 -10.04 -7.05
CA SER A 214 -4.70 -10.43 -6.66
C SER A 214 -4.79 -11.90 -6.24
N GLN A 215 -4.14 -12.81 -6.97
CA GLN A 215 -4.17 -14.24 -6.66
C GLN A 215 -3.44 -14.54 -5.36
N ILE A 216 -2.20 -14.05 -5.20
CA ILE A 216 -1.40 -14.23 -3.98
C ILE A 216 -2.14 -13.68 -2.76
N THR A 217 -2.74 -12.50 -2.88
CA THR A 217 -3.49 -11.89 -1.77
C THR A 217 -4.70 -12.73 -1.39
N ARG A 218 -5.43 -13.26 -2.37
CA ARG A 218 -6.60 -14.13 -2.13
C ARG A 218 -6.21 -15.41 -1.40
N ASP A 219 -5.15 -16.08 -1.88
CA ASP A 219 -4.63 -17.30 -1.27
C ASP A 219 -4.18 -17.03 0.18
N ALA A 220 -3.51 -15.92 0.40
CA ALA A 220 -3.09 -15.48 1.73
C ALA A 220 -4.27 -15.18 2.67
N ILE A 221 -5.35 -14.56 2.18
CA ILE A 221 -6.56 -14.32 2.97
C ILE A 221 -7.19 -15.63 3.42
N ILE A 222 -7.33 -16.57 2.48
CA ILE A 222 -7.90 -17.90 2.77
C ILE A 222 -7.05 -18.61 3.83
N GLU A 223 -5.74 -18.64 3.65
CA GLU A 223 -4.83 -19.31 4.57
C GLU A 223 -4.76 -18.63 5.93
N SER A 224 -4.71 -17.28 5.96
CA SER A 224 -4.70 -16.49 7.21
C SER A 224 -5.94 -16.74 8.06
N LYS A 225 -7.11 -16.75 7.43
CA LYS A 225 -8.39 -17.06 8.11
C LYS A 225 -8.45 -18.52 8.57
N ALA A 226 -8.04 -19.47 7.73
CA ALA A 226 -8.09 -20.90 8.05
C ALA A 226 -7.14 -21.29 9.21
N LYS A 227 -5.97 -20.69 9.27
CA LYS A 227 -4.94 -20.97 10.28
C LYS A 227 -4.95 -20.00 11.45
N SER A 228 -5.79 -18.98 11.44
CA SER A 228 -5.80 -17.88 12.42
C SER A 228 -4.38 -17.33 12.62
N THR A 229 -3.70 -16.88 11.55
CA THR A 229 -2.30 -16.46 11.64
C THR A 229 -2.05 -15.23 10.75
N PRO A 230 -1.15 -14.31 11.14
CA PRO A 230 -0.72 -13.23 10.25
C PRO A 230 0.10 -13.78 9.09
N ILE A 231 0.01 -13.11 7.93
CA ILE A 231 0.78 -13.45 6.74
C ILE A 231 1.52 -12.22 6.23
N PHE A 232 2.76 -12.42 5.79
CA PHE A 232 3.59 -11.39 5.17
C PHE A 232 3.59 -11.55 3.65
N LEU A 233 3.25 -10.47 2.93
CA LEU A 233 3.27 -10.41 1.46
C LEU A 233 4.35 -9.43 1.02
N GLU A 234 5.27 -9.87 0.16
CA GLU A 234 6.24 -9.00 -0.50
C GLU A 234 5.88 -8.89 -1.97
N PHE A 235 5.60 -7.67 -2.45
CA PHE A 235 5.42 -7.38 -3.85
C PHE A 235 6.55 -6.49 -4.36
N LYS A 236 7.36 -7.02 -5.28
CA LYS A 236 8.45 -6.27 -5.91
C LYS A 236 7.88 -5.41 -7.02
N ASN A 237 8.13 -4.12 -6.94
CA ASN A 237 7.74 -3.16 -7.95
C ASN A 237 8.85 -2.12 -8.17
N TYR A 238 8.58 -1.15 -9.02
CA TYR A 238 9.50 -0.07 -9.26
C TYR A 238 8.82 1.29 -9.11
N ARG A 239 9.44 2.19 -8.36
CA ARG A 239 8.99 3.57 -8.17
C ARG A 239 9.51 4.44 -9.31
N PHE A 240 8.64 4.81 -10.27
CA PHE A 240 9.02 5.62 -11.44
C PHE A 240 9.24 7.11 -11.13
N SER A 241 8.68 7.60 -10.04
CA SER A 241 8.91 8.96 -9.53
C SER A 241 9.90 8.94 -8.37
N GLY A 242 10.42 10.10 -7.98
CA GLY A 242 11.23 10.23 -6.77
C GLY A 242 10.46 9.87 -5.50
N GLN A 243 11.10 10.04 -4.35
CA GLN A 243 10.46 9.80 -3.06
C GLN A 243 9.22 10.68 -2.90
N TYR A 244 9.33 11.94 -3.28
CA TYR A 244 8.23 12.92 -3.33
C TYR A 244 8.35 13.75 -4.61
N GLU A 245 7.31 14.47 -4.96
CA GLU A 245 7.33 15.35 -6.13
C GLU A 245 8.22 16.58 -5.85
N GLY A 246 9.32 16.67 -6.58
CA GLY A 246 10.42 17.61 -6.35
C GLY A 246 11.75 16.96 -5.95
N ASP A 247 11.76 15.67 -5.71
CA ASP A 247 12.98 14.88 -5.52
C ASP A 247 13.80 14.84 -6.82
N THR A 248 15.10 15.12 -6.72
CA THR A 248 16.02 15.16 -7.87
C THR A 248 16.42 13.79 -8.41
N GLN A 249 16.11 12.70 -7.70
CA GLN A 249 16.34 11.30 -8.07
C GLN A 249 17.81 10.97 -8.43
N LEU A 250 18.78 11.73 -7.95
CA LEU A 250 20.20 11.54 -8.25
C LEU A 250 20.78 10.20 -7.75
N TYR A 251 20.07 9.52 -6.86
CA TYR A 251 20.44 8.22 -6.32
C TYR A 251 19.96 7.04 -7.19
N GLN A 252 19.09 7.30 -8.17
CA GLN A 252 18.62 6.26 -9.08
C GLN A 252 19.55 6.10 -10.28
N PRO A 253 19.86 4.87 -10.73
CA PRO A 253 20.70 4.65 -11.91
C PRO A 253 20.11 5.26 -13.18
N CYS A 254 20.96 5.88 -14.02
CA CYS A 254 20.55 6.50 -15.28
C CYS A 254 19.79 5.57 -16.24
N LEU A 255 20.08 4.26 -16.21
CA LEU A 255 19.41 3.26 -17.04
C LEU A 255 17.88 3.20 -16.83
N LEU A 256 17.40 3.68 -15.68
CA LEU A 256 15.97 3.67 -15.37
C LEU A 256 15.22 4.87 -15.97
N TYR A 257 15.94 5.97 -16.27
CA TYR A 257 15.39 7.11 -17.01
C TYR A 257 15.21 6.82 -18.50
N THR A 258 15.93 5.82 -19.03
CA THR A 258 15.94 5.45 -20.44
C THR A 258 15.17 4.16 -20.70
N SER A 259 14.53 3.58 -19.69
CA SER A 259 13.65 2.42 -19.90
C SER A 259 12.52 2.81 -20.84
N PRO A 260 12.30 2.08 -21.93
CA PRO A 260 11.24 2.39 -22.88
C PRO A 260 9.90 2.43 -22.13
N SER A 261 9.09 3.43 -22.46
CA SER A 261 7.71 3.48 -22.00
C SER A 261 7.01 2.17 -22.38
N PRO A 262 6.06 1.67 -21.57
CA PRO A 262 5.21 0.55 -21.99
C PRO A 262 4.47 0.77 -23.32
N ARG A 263 4.54 1.98 -23.88
CA ARG A 263 4.05 2.31 -25.23
C ARG A 263 5.06 1.99 -26.34
N ASP A 264 6.31 1.71 -25.99
CA ASP A 264 7.40 1.46 -26.94
C ASP A 264 7.76 -0.03 -27.07
N SER A 265 6.98 -0.91 -26.44
CA SER A 265 7.09 -2.37 -26.48
C SER A 265 5.87 -3.05 -27.09
#